data_9e2c7533d4daabc8851c4d30dc3d9091
#
_entry.id   9e2c7533d4daabc8851c4d30dc3d9091
#
_cell.length_a   1.000
_cell.length_b   1.000
_cell.length_c   1.000
_cell.angle_alpha   90.00
_cell.angle_beta   90.00
_cell.angle_gamma   90.00
#
_symmetry.space_group_name_H-M   'P 1'
#
loop_
_entity.id
_entity.type
_entity.pdbx_description
1 polymer ?
#
loop_
_entity_poly.entity_id
_entity_poly.type
_entity_poly.pdbx_seq_one_letter_code
_entity_poly.pdbx_strand_id
1 'polypeptide(L)'
;TGSSAGWEQEGGWQYDNAVGISVAEFQGSKMLKADLDYTGCEGFTWSEAKIKKSFAEGLDVSAYNVLSYEMIYPEAFDGSFKAKIFAKNGADDVEIINKEAKIETSDLGDGYKKAVVTVKFSPNTAKITDLMIGTVGVSTAFLGSVYLDNLTLSQYNAAGDYTEITETAGEAVLADTSSMPEEVTLSDVNASGSAKALYAYLKGLDAADQVLFGHQNDTSKHVSTRDGVYSDTKDVTGSISGLVGIDSLALTGVELGIDNVDDAVQKSIEISKAAAAEGAIITLSTHMPNMSNEKIIATPDAARKYDFSQCDFSEAKDLSNNCSAEVLPGGKYNAQFTTYLDIIADYANGLGDIPVLFRPFHENTGGWFWWGAATTDKETYRALFQ
;
A
#
# COMPACT_ATOMS: atom_id res chain seq x y z
N THR A 1 17.98 38.23 9.89
CA THR A 1 17.00 37.25 10.33
C THR A 1 15.98 37.09 9.21
N GLY A 2 16.16 36.07 8.38
CA GLY A 2 15.25 35.77 7.27
C GLY A 2 13.87 35.40 7.79
N SER A 3 12.83 35.87 7.09
CA SER A 3 11.45 35.42 7.34
C SER A 3 11.32 33.95 6.88
N SER A 4 10.63 33.10 7.64
CA SER A 4 10.28 31.72 7.21
C SER A 4 9.17 31.71 6.15
N ALA A 5 8.68 32.88 5.72
CA ALA A 5 7.51 33.01 4.83
C ALA A 5 6.25 32.26 5.34
N GLY A 6 6.16 32.05 6.65
CA GLY A 6 5.07 31.32 7.30
C GLY A 6 5.19 29.79 7.20
N TRP A 7 6.36 29.28 6.86
CA TRP A 7 6.69 27.88 7.01
C TRP A 7 7.25 27.60 8.41
N GLU A 8 6.92 26.45 8.95
CA GLU A 8 7.39 25.97 10.24
C GLU A 8 7.81 24.50 10.16
N GLN A 9 8.61 24.04 11.11
CA GLN A 9 8.94 22.63 11.21
C GLN A 9 7.73 21.85 11.69
N GLU A 10 7.48 20.70 11.05
CA GLU A 10 6.55 19.68 11.50
C GLU A 10 7.34 18.48 12.04
N GLY A 11 6.76 17.69 12.97
CA GLY A 11 7.43 16.53 13.52
C GLY A 11 7.94 15.56 12.43
N GLY A 12 9.16 15.09 12.57
CA GLY A 12 9.79 14.14 11.65
C GLY A 12 9.47 12.68 11.97
N TRP A 13 9.81 11.77 11.07
CA TRP A 13 9.87 10.33 11.32
C TRP A 13 11.33 9.92 11.42
N GLN A 14 11.75 9.38 12.57
CA GLN A 14 13.18 9.05 12.85
C GLN A 14 14.13 10.25 12.57
N TYR A 15 13.66 11.45 12.85
CA TYR A 15 14.38 12.71 12.72
C TYR A 15 13.94 13.64 13.85
N ASP A 16 14.83 13.85 14.82
CA ASP A 16 14.56 14.63 16.03
C ASP A 16 15.26 16.00 16.05
N ASN A 17 16.09 16.27 15.03
CA ASN A 17 16.83 17.53 14.96
C ASN A 17 15.97 18.69 14.47
N ALA A 18 16.36 19.90 14.81
CA ALA A 18 15.66 21.08 14.35
C ALA A 18 15.92 21.36 12.85
N VAL A 19 14.91 21.88 12.15
CA VAL A 19 15.02 22.39 10.79
C VAL A 19 15.11 23.92 10.85
N GLY A 20 16.23 24.49 10.40
CA GLY A 20 16.37 25.94 10.25
C GLY A 20 15.64 26.41 9.00
N ILE A 21 14.59 27.24 9.15
CA ILE A 21 13.79 27.72 8.01
C ILE A 21 14.01 29.23 7.82
N SER A 22 14.38 29.60 6.60
CA SER A 22 14.59 31.02 6.25
C SER A 22 14.35 31.25 4.75
N VAL A 23 14.20 32.49 4.35
CA VAL A 23 14.31 32.92 2.94
C VAL A 23 15.72 33.34 2.66
N ALA A 24 16.36 32.76 1.67
CA ALA A 24 17.72 33.03 1.27
C ALA A 24 17.81 33.25 -0.25
N GLU A 25 18.83 33.98 -0.67
CA GLU A 25 19.17 34.12 -2.08
C GLU A 25 20.10 32.96 -2.49
N PHE A 26 19.76 32.27 -3.57
CA PHE A 26 20.57 31.22 -4.16
C PHE A 26 20.57 31.38 -5.69
N GLN A 27 21.76 31.51 -6.30
CA GLN A 27 21.94 31.71 -7.75
C GLN A 27 21.06 32.83 -8.35
N GLY A 28 20.87 33.93 -7.58
CA GLY A 28 20.10 35.11 -8.02
C GLY A 28 18.58 35.00 -7.83
N SER A 29 18.07 33.93 -7.27
CA SER A 29 16.66 33.76 -6.89
C SER A 29 16.46 33.69 -5.38
N LYS A 30 15.34 34.26 -4.90
CA LYS A 30 14.95 34.15 -3.49
C LYS A 30 14.15 32.87 -3.30
N MET A 31 14.67 31.97 -2.47
CA MET A 31 14.10 30.65 -2.23
C MET A 31 13.85 30.42 -0.74
N LEU A 32 12.96 29.49 -0.41
CA LEU A 32 12.84 29.00 0.95
C LEU A 32 14.01 28.05 1.22
N LYS A 33 14.84 28.38 2.19
CA LYS A 33 15.97 27.55 2.63
C LYS A 33 15.57 26.74 3.85
N ALA A 34 15.87 25.45 3.82
CA ALA A 34 15.78 24.55 4.96
C ALA A 34 17.18 24.01 5.32
N ASP A 35 17.65 24.34 6.51
CA ASP A 35 18.90 23.79 7.07
C ASP A 35 18.56 22.46 7.75
N LEU A 36 19.13 21.38 7.25
CA LEU A 36 18.87 20.01 7.66
C LEU A 36 20.07 19.43 8.41
N ASP A 37 19.79 18.71 9.49
CA ASP A 37 20.79 17.99 10.27
C ASP A 37 20.33 16.55 10.46
N TYR A 38 20.88 15.62 9.65
CA TYR A 38 20.62 14.19 9.76
C TYR A 38 21.64 13.46 10.64
N THR A 39 22.38 14.17 11.47
CA THR A 39 23.29 13.54 12.44
C THR A 39 22.50 12.57 13.35
N GLY A 40 22.97 11.34 13.45
CA GLY A 40 22.28 10.28 14.21
C GLY A 40 21.24 9.49 13.39
N CYS A 41 21.06 9.80 12.10
CA CYS A 41 20.12 9.09 11.24
C CYS A 41 20.78 7.98 10.39
N GLU A 42 22.08 7.74 10.51
CA GLU A 42 22.85 6.78 9.68
C GLU A 42 22.35 5.33 9.79
N GLY A 43 21.72 4.99 10.91
CA GLY A 43 21.14 3.67 11.13
C GLY A 43 19.74 3.46 10.55
N PHE A 44 19.13 4.51 10.00
CA PHE A 44 17.75 4.44 9.52
C PHE A 44 17.68 4.42 7.99
N THR A 45 16.94 3.48 7.44
CA THR A 45 16.68 3.39 6.00
C THR A 45 15.70 4.47 5.52
N TRP A 46 15.04 5.18 6.44
CA TRP A 46 14.12 6.26 6.18
C TRP A 46 14.07 7.22 7.36
N SER A 47 14.50 8.45 7.15
CA SER A 47 14.38 9.55 8.13
C SER A 47 13.75 10.74 7.44
N GLU A 48 12.65 11.27 7.97
CA GLU A 48 11.86 12.32 7.29
C GLU A 48 11.86 13.63 8.11
N ALA A 49 12.53 14.65 7.59
CA ALA A 49 12.39 16.02 8.06
C ALA A 49 11.24 16.69 7.30
N LYS A 50 10.31 17.33 7.99
CA LYS A 50 9.14 17.97 7.39
C LYS A 50 9.07 19.46 7.72
N ILE A 51 8.74 20.26 6.71
CA ILE A 51 8.32 21.64 6.85
C ILE A 51 6.87 21.80 6.43
N LYS A 52 6.13 22.64 7.12
CA LYS A 52 4.68 22.81 6.97
C LYS A 52 4.32 24.26 6.69
N LYS A 53 3.33 24.46 5.83
CA LYS A 53 2.62 25.72 5.60
C LYS A 53 1.16 25.52 5.94
N SER A 54 0.66 26.27 6.94
CA SER A 54 -0.75 26.24 7.33
C SER A 54 -1.55 27.37 6.68
N PHE A 55 -2.82 27.11 6.36
CA PHE A 55 -3.76 28.03 5.73
C PHE A 55 -4.99 28.20 6.63
N ALA A 56 -5.00 29.24 7.46
CA ALA A 56 -6.05 29.47 8.47
C ALA A 56 -7.49 29.50 7.88
N GLU A 57 -7.66 30.10 6.69
CA GLU A 57 -8.95 30.17 5.98
C GLU A 57 -9.19 28.97 5.05
N GLY A 58 -8.22 28.06 5.00
CA GLY A 58 -8.15 26.98 4.01
C GLY A 58 -7.88 27.50 2.60
N LEU A 59 -7.11 26.74 1.83
CA LEU A 59 -6.81 27.01 0.42
C LEU A 59 -7.75 26.19 -0.45
N ASP A 60 -8.55 26.86 -1.29
CA ASP A 60 -9.39 26.19 -2.28
C ASP A 60 -8.53 25.62 -3.41
N VAL A 61 -8.60 24.30 -3.59
CA VAL A 61 -7.86 23.58 -4.62
C VAL A 61 -8.79 22.81 -5.58
N SER A 62 -10.07 23.11 -5.58
CA SER A 62 -11.07 22.41 -6.40
C SER A 62 -10.80 22.49 -7.91
N ALA A 63 -10.05 23.52 -8.36
CA ALA A 63 -9.66 23.70 -9.75
C ALA A 63 -8.32 23.03 -10.12
N TYR A 64 -7.65 22.37 -9.18
CA TYR A 64 -6.30 21.85 -9.36
C TYR A 64 -6.24 20.36 -9.05
N ASN A 65 -5.28 19.67 -9.70
CA ASN A 65 -5.03 18.24 -9.47
C ASN A 65 -3.54 17.88 -9.53
N VAL A 66 -2.66 18.88 -9.60
CA VAL A 66 -1.21 18.71 -9.55
C VAL A 66 -0.59 19.73 -8.62
N LEU A 67 0.25 19.26 -7.71
CA LEU A 67 1.21 20.04 -6.95
C LEU A 67 2.59 19.80 -7.55
N SER A 68 3.33 20.88 -7.84
CA SER A 68 4.71 20.80 -8.30
C SER A 68 5.58 21.79 -7.55
N TYR A 69 6.82 21.41 -7.28
CA TYR A 69 7.83 22.30 -6.70
C TYR A 69 9.24 21.89 -7.11
N GLU A 70 10.18 22.80 -6.99
CA GLU A 70 11.59 22.52 -7.21
C GLU A 70 12.35 22.45 -5.89
N MET A 71 13.21 21.44 -5.76
CA MET A 71 14.16 21.33 -4.66
C MET A 71 15.57 21.38 -5.22
N ILE A 72 16.36 22.36 -4.73
CA ILE A 72 17.80 22.44 -5.02
C ILE A 72 18.55 21.94 -3.79
N TYR A 73 19.48 21.01 -4.02
CA TYR A 73 20.18 20.33 -2.95
C TYR A 73 21.62 19.99 -3.33
N PRO A 74 22.54 19.93 -2.36
CA PRO A 74 23.92 19.50 -2.61
C PRO A 74 23.98 18.05 -3.10
N GLU A 75 24.90 17.72 -4.00
CA GLU A 75 25.14 16.34 -4.46
C GLU A 75 25.45 15.36 -3.32
N ALA A 76 25.96 15.87 -2.20
CA ALA A 76 26.23 15.07 -1.01
C ALA A 76 24.96 14.61 -0.26
N PHE A 77 23.79 15.16 -0.60
CA PHE A 77 22.53 14.70 -0.03
C PHE A 77 22.05 13.44 -0.76
N ASP A 78 22.05 12.32 -0.05
CA ASP A 78 21.49 11.06 -0.53
C ASP A 78 20.12 10.87 0.11
N GLY A 79 19.08 11.03 -0.70
CA GLY A 79 17.71 10.99 -0.24
C GLY A 79 16.68 11.34 -1.33
N SER A 80 15.45 11.56 -0.89
CA SER A 80 14.32 11.88 -1.76
C SER A 80 13.42 12.97 -1.17
N PHE A 81 12.40 13.37 -1.93
CA PHE A 81 11.45 14.40 -1.55
C PHE A 81 10.01 13.88 -1.59
N LYS A 82 9.18 14.37 -0.69
CA LYS A 82 7.79 13.94 -0.52
C LYS A 82 6.91 15.15 -0.25
N ALA A 83 5.69 15.13 -0.75
CA ALA A 83 4.65 16.10 -0.37
C ALA A 83 3.48 15.40 0.32
N LYS A 84 2.94 16.07 1.34
CA LYS A 84 1.69 15.69 2.01
C LYS A 84 0.74 16.86 2.00
N ILE A 85 -0.52 16.62 1.71
CA ILE A 85 -1.57 17.63 1.75
C ILE A 85 -2.69 17.15 2.65
N PHE A 86 -3.09 18.02 3.58
CA PHE A 86 -4.21 17.80 4.48
C PHE A 86 -5.36 18.73 4.16
N ALA A 87 -6.57 18.23 4.33
CA ALA A 87 -7.80 18.99 4.21
C ALA A 87 -8.71 18.72 5.40
N LYS A 88 -9.60 19.64 5.73
CA LYS A 88 -10.65 19.42 6.75
C LYS A 88 -11.83 18.65 6.13
N ASN A 89 -12.20 17.58 6.81
CA ASN A 89 -13.48 16.89 6.57
C ASN A 89 -14.30 16.95 7.87
N GLY A 90 -15.09 18.00 8.00
CA GLY A 90 -15.78 18.27 9.27
C GLY A 90 -14.81 18.75 10.36
N ALA A 91 -14.70 18.01 11.45
CA ALA A 91 -13.77 18.29 12.54
C ALA A 91 -12.39 17.67 12.36
N ASP A 92 -12.27 16.67 11.49
CA ASP A 92 -11.07 15.87 11.32
C ASP A 92 -10.18 16.41 10.19
N ASP A 93 -8.87 16.28 10.35
CA ASP A 93 -7.92 16.52 9.27
C ASP A 93 -7.75 15.23 8.47
N VAL A 94 -8.05 15.29 7.18
CA VAL A 94 -7.94 14.17 6.24
C VAL A 94 -6.71 14.37 5.36
N GLU A 95 -5.84 13.38 5.34
CA GLU A 95 -4.70 13.34 4.43
C GLU A 95 -5.20 13.02 3.01
N ILE A 96 -5.17 14.00 2.10
CA ILE A 96 -5.62 13.84 0.71
C ILE A 96 -4.48 13.47 -0.25
N ILE A 97 -3.24 13.61 0.17
CA ILE A 97 -2.05 13.14 -0.56
C ILE A 97 -1.05 12.55 0.42
N ASN A 98 -0.71 11.29 0.18
CA ASN A 98 0.43 10.60 0.77
C ASN A 98 1.03 9.66 -0.29
N LYS A 99 1.47 10.23 -1.41
CA LYS A 99 2.04 9.43 -2.50
C LYS A 99 3.50 9.81 -2.72
N GLU A 100 4.28 8.84 -3.14
CA GLU A 100 5.60 9.09 -3.69
C GLU A 100 5.43 10.00 -4.92
N ALA A 101 6.20 11.07 -4.92
CA ALA A 101 6.16 12.02 -6.01
C ALA A 101 6.99 11.51 -7.18
N LYS A 102 6.59 11.84 -8.40
CA LYS A 102 7.50 11.73 -9.54
C LYS A 102 8.60 12.76 -9.36
N ILE A 103 9.84 12.32 -9.36
CA ILE A 103 11.02 13.19 -9.18
C ILE A 103 11.85 13.12 -10.45
N GLU A 104 12.06 14.28 -11.07
CA GLU A 104 12.99 14.44 -12.20
C GLU A 104 14.20 15.26 -11.72
N THR A 105 15.39 14.72 -11.87
CA THR A 105 16.61 15.36 -11.40
C THR A 105 17.47 15.86 -12.53
N SER A 106 18.13 17.01 -12.33
CA SER A 106 19.12 17.57 -13.23
C SER A 106 20.31 18.15 -12.44
N ASP A 107 21.48 18.14 -13.07
CA ASP A 107 22.67 18.77 -12.52
C ASP A 107 22.64 20.29 -12.75
N LEU A 108 22.90 21.08 -11.70
CA LEU A 108 23.01 22.53 -11.78
C LEU A 108 24.46 23.04 -11.83
N GLY A 109 25.44 22.16 -11.71
CA GLY A 109 26.83 22.53 -11.49
C GLY A 109 27.13 23.01 -10.07
N ASP A 110 28.39 23.34 -9.81
CA ASP A 110 28.87 23.83 -8.49
C ASP A 110 28.54 22.90 -7.31
N GLY A 111 28.37 21.58 -7.56
CA GLY A 111 28.05 20.57 -6.56
C GLY A 111 26.59 20.56 -6.10
N TYR A 112 25.68 21.13 -6.91
CA TYR A 112 24.23 21.12 -6.64
C TYR A 112 23.44 20.42 -7.74
N LYS A 113 22.33 19.80 -7.32
CA LYS A 113 21.32 19.21 -8.17
C LYS A 113 19.98 19.89 -7.95
N LYS A 114 19.12 19.81 -8.96
CA LYS A 114 17.72 20.20 -8.91
C LYS A 114 16.82 18.98 -9.07
N ALA A 115 15.84 18.84 -8.19
CA ALA A 115 14.73 17.93 -8.34
C ALA A 115 13.46 18.71 -8.64
N VAL A 116 12.76 18.36 -9.71
CA VAL A 116 11.38 18.77 -9.95
C VAL A 116 10.48 17.67 -9.40
N VAL A 117 9.72 18.04 -8.37
CA VAL A 117 8.84 17.11 -7.64
C VAL A 117 7.41 17.36 -8.07
N THR A 118 6.74 16.34 -8.59
CA THR A 118 5.35 16.43 -9.07
C THR A 118 4.49 15.41 -8.37
N VAL A 119 3.38 15.86 -7.78
CA VAL A 119 2.39 15.03 -7.11
C VAL A 119 1.04 15.27 -7.74
N LYS A 120 0.43 14.22 -8.26
CA LYS A 120 -0.94 14.26 -8.79
C LYS A 120 -1.93 13.89 -7.70
N PHE A 121 -3.06 14.57 -7.66
CA PHE A 121 -4.14 14.31 -6.72
C PHE A 121 -5.51 14.48 -7.38
N SER A 122 -6.52 13.85 -6.81
CA SER A 122 -7.89 14.05 -7.28
C SER A 122 -8.39 15.42 -6.85
N PRO A 123 -9.05 16.19 -7.73
CA PRO A 123 -9.70 17.42 -7.35
C PRO A 123 -10.63 17.17 -6.16
N ASN A 124 -10.50 17.98 -5.13
CA ASN A 124 -11.28 17.86 -3.92
C ASN A 124 -11.94 19.20 -3.61
N THR A 125 -13.21 19.18 -3.25
CA THR A 125 -13.94 20.38 -2.81
C THR A 125 -13.58 20.81 -1.39
N ALA A 126 -12.88 19.95 -0.62
CA ALA A 126 -12.36 20.33 0.69
C ALA A 126 -11.19 21.31 0.55
N LYS A 127 -11.20 22.34 1.38
CA LYS A 127 -10.08 23.29 1.44
C LYS A 127 -8.87 22.67 2.11
N ILE A 128 -7.69 22.88 1.54
CA ILE A 128 -6.42 22.47 2.16
C ILE A 128 -6.16 23.32 3.40
N THR A 129 -5.91 22.67 4.52
CA THR A 129 -5.50 23.32 5.78
C THR A 129 -3.99 23.37 5.93
N ASP A 130 -3.29 22.35 5.50
CA ASP A 130 -1.85 22.24 5.65
C ASP A 130 -1.19 21.61 4.43
N LEU A 131 -0.08 22.17 4.02
CA LEU A 131 0.82 21.62 3.01
C LEU A 131 2.16 21.31 3.66
N MET A 132 2.63 20.08 3.54
CA MET A 132 3.91 19.62 4.08
C MET A 132 4.85 19.19 2.96
N ILE A 133 6.09 19.61 3.05
CA ILE A 133 7.18 19.13 2.20
C ILE A 133 8.12 18.31 3.09
N GLY A 134 8.32 17.06 2.74
CA GLY A 134 9.23 16.13 3.41
C GLY A 134 10.54 16.01 2.65
N THR A 135 11.64 16.12 3.36
CA THR A 135 12.97 15.75 2.90
C THR A 135 13.33 14.42 3.56
N VAL A 136 13.60 13.41 2.77
CA VAL A 136 13.83 12.04 3.24
C VAL A 136 15.30 11.68 3.08
N GLY A 137 15.98 11.41 4.18
CA GLY A 137 17.33 10.88 4.22
C GLY A 137 17.31 9.34 4.28
N VAL A 138 18.25 8.70 3.60
CA VAL A 138 18.41 7.24 3.57
C VAL A 138 19.79 6.89 4.11
N SER A 139 19.85 6.36 5.33
CA SER A 139 21.10 5.98 6.00
C SER A 139 22.19 7.08 5.93
N THR A 140 21.79 8.32 6.14
CA THR A 140 22.65 9.48 5.94
C THR A 140 22.90 10.27 7.22
N ALA A 141 24.09 10.87 7.34
CA ALA A 141 24.45 11.88 8.33
C ALA A 141 24.54 13.28 7.70
N PHE A 142 23.82 13.53 6.62
CA PHE A 142 23.90 14.80 5.89
C PHE A 142 23.64 16.00 6.81
N LEU A 143 24.53 16.96 6.74
CA LEU A 143 24.40 18.27 7.37
C LEU A 143 24.55 19.35 6.30
N GLY A 144 23.49 20.10 6.02
CA GLY A 144 23.52 21.09 4.96
C GLY A 144 22.17 21.71 4.67
N SER A 145 22.08 22.46 3.60
CA SER A 145 20.88 23.20 3.24
C SER A 145 20.30 22.69 1.93
N VAL A 146 18.95 22.68 1.88
CA VAL A 146 18.18 22.50 0.65
C VAL A 146 17.33 23.74 0.41
N TYR A 147 16.95 23.99 -0.84
CA TYR A 147 16.19 25.18 -1.23
C TYR A 147 14.94 24.77 -1.99
N LEU A 148 13.78 25.29 -1.56
CA LEU A 148 12.48 25.09 -2.18
C LEU A 148 12.10 26.33 -2.99
N ASP A 149 11.72 26.12 -4.24
CA ASP A 149 11.23 27.16 -5.14
C ASP A 149 10.09 26.64 -6.03
N ASN A 150 9.46 27.54 -6.77
CA ASN A 150 8.47 27.25 -7.81
C ASN A 150 7.33 26.33 -7.34
N LEU A 151 6.90 26.49 -6.08
CA LEU A 151 5.75 25.76 -5.56
C LEU A 151 4.48 26.21 -6.26
N THR A 152 3.87 25.33 -7.04
CA THR A 152 2.71 25.61 -7.87
C THR A 152 1.60 24.59 -7.71
N LEU A 153 0.36 25.04 -7.84
CA LEU A 153 -0.81 24.21 -8.08
C LEU A 153 -1.24 24.43 -9.52
N SER A 154 -1.49 23.36 -10.23
CA SER A 154 -1.92 23.41 -11.64
C SER A 154 -3.02 22.40 -11.93
N GLN A 155 -3.72 22.64 -13.03
CA GLN A 155 -4.66 21.68 -13.56
C GLN A 155 -3.94 20.85 -14.62
N TYR A 156 -3.90 19.55 -14.39
CA TYR A 156 -3.48 18.58 -15.37
C TYR A 156 -4.70 18.18 -16.22
N ASN A 157 -4.70 18.54 -17.47
CA ASN A 157 -5.65 18.03 -18.45
C ASN A 157 -4.98 16.85 -19.17
N ALA A 158 -5.53 15.66 -19.00
CA ALA A 158 -5.03 14.44 -19.62
C ALA A 158 -4.86 14.53 -21.17
N ALA A 159 -5.44 15.54 -21.79
CA ALA A 159 -5.37 15.77 -23.24
C ALA A 159 -4.11 16.53 -23.72
N GLY A 160 -3.23 17.05 -22.82
CA GLY A 160 -2.16 17.96 -23.21
C GLY A 160 -0.71 17.52 -22.94
N ASP A 161 -0.45 16.66 -21.98
CA ASP A 161 0.89 16.40 -21.45
C ASP A 161 1.34 14.92 -21.45
N TYR A 162 0.50 14.01 -21.89
CA TYR A 162 1.05 12.80 -22.45
C TYR A 162 1.45 13.14 -23.90
N THR A 163 2.73 13.09 -24.20
CA THR A 163 3.07 12.37 -25.40
C THR A 163 2.24 11.11 -25.27
N GLU A 164 1.10 11.02 -25.96
CA GLU A 164 0.44 9.76 -26.14
C GLU A 164 1.57 8.77 -26.34
N ILE A 165 1.79 7.87 -25.38
CA ILE A 165 2.07 6.55 -25.79
C ILE A 165 0.78 6.21 -26.52
N THR A 166 0.75 6.47 -27.82
CA THR A 166 -0.16 5.90 -28.80
C THR A 166 0.28 4.45 -29.03
N GLU A 167 0.55 3.76 -27.96
CA GLU A 167 0.00 2.46 -27.82
C GLU A 167 -1.48 2.73 -27.54
N THR A 168 -2.26 2.83 -28.59
CA THR A 168 -3.64 2.36 -28.58
C THR A 168 -3.63 1.22 -27.59
N ALA A 169 -4.35 1.34 -26.49
CA ALA A 169 -4.58 0.22 -25.58
C ALA A 169 -4.84 -0.95 -26.52
N GLY A 170 -3.83 -1.79 -26.70
CA GLY A 170 -3.87 -2.77 -27.77
C GLY A 170 -5.16 -3.49 -27.55
N GLU A 171 -5.94 -3.76 -28.59
CA GLU A 171 -7.24 -4.43 -28.44
C GLU A 171 -7.06 -5.49 -27.36
N ALA A 172 -7.91 -5.46 -26.32
CA ALA A 172 -7.73 -6.27 -25.14
C ALA A 172 -7.39 -7.69 -25.59
N VAL A 173 -6.15 -8.14 -25.34
CA VAL A 173 -5.71 -9.45 -25.80
C VAL A 173 -6.57 -10.45 -25.05
N LEU A 174 -7.59 -10.96 -25.74
CA LEU A 174 -8.46 -11.97 -25.18
C LEU A 174 -7.60 -13.20 -24.86
N ALA A 175 -7.85 -13.81 -23.71
CA ALA A 175 -7.19 -15.03 -23.33
C ALA A 175 -7.38 -16.09 -24.42
N ASP A 176 -6.30 -16.68 -24.91
CA ASP A 176 -6.37 -17.82 -25.81
C ASP A 176 -6.74 -19.06 -25.02
N THR A 177 -7.99 -19.48 -25.15
CA THR A 177 -8.53 -20.69 -24.50
C THR A 177 -8.43 -21.93 -25.37
N SER A 178 -7.84 -21.87 -26.57
CA SER A 178 -7.75 -22.98 -27.50
C SER A 178 -6.94 -24.18 -26.96
N SER A 179 -6.00 -23.94 -26.07
CA SER A 179 -5.17 -24.95 -25.40
C SER A 179 -5.67 -25.32 -24.00
N MET A 180 -6.87 -24.88 -23.61
CA MET A 180 -7.45 -25.20 -22.32
C MET A 180 -7.80 -26.70 -22.25
N PRO A 181 -7.33 -27.45 -21.23
CA PRO A 181 -7.66 -28.87 -21.11
C PRO A 181 -9.15 -29.07 -20.81
N GLU A 182 -9.75 -30.07 -21.45
CA GLU A 182 -11.16 -30.44 -21.23
C GLU A 182 -11.40 -30.99 -19.82
N GLU A 183 -10.41 -31.70 -19.25
CA GLU A 183 -10.48 -32.30 -17.91
C GLU A 183 -9.22 -31.94 -17.11
N VAL A 184 -9.42 -31.65 -15.84
CA VAL A 184 -8.35 -31.41 -14.87
C VAL A 184 -8.60 -32.16 -13.57
N THR A 185 -7.52 -32.57 -12.92
CA THR A 185 -7.56 -33.18 -11.59
C THR A 185 -6.91 -32.20 -10.59
N LEU A 186 -7.65 -31.88 -9.53
CA LEU A 186 -7.16 -31.09 -8.38
C LEU A 186 -6.84 -32.05 -7.21
N SER A 187 -5.99 -31.60 -6.29
CA SER A 187 -5.66 -32.32 -5.06
C SER A 187 -6.90 -32.55 -4.19
N ASP A 188 -7.81 -31.57 -4.16
CA ASP A 188 -9.12 -31.74 -3.55
C ASP A 188 -10.04 -32.50 -4.51
N VAL A 189 -10.37 -33.74 -4.13
CA VAL A 189 -11.27 -34.62 -4.91
C VAL A 189 -12.70 -34.09 -4.99
N ASN A 190 -13.09 -33.23 -4.03
CA ASN A 190 -14.40 -32.59 -3.94
C ASN A 190 -14.42 -31.17 -4.55
N ALA A 191 -13.34 -30.75 -5.22
CA ALA A 191 -13.28 -29.44 -5.84
C ALA A 191 -14.49 -29.19 -6.75
N SER A 192 -15.04 -27.96 -6.64
CA SER A 192 -16.21 -27.53 -7.42
C SER A 192 -15.91 -27.50 -8.93
N GLY A 193 -16.95 -27.50 -9.75
CA GLY A 193 -16.81 -27.30 -11.19
C GLY A 193 -16.14 -25.98 -11.56
N SER A 194 -16.44 -24.91 -10.82
CA SER A 194 -15.83 -23.58 -11.01
C SER A 194 -14.34 -23.58 -10.68
N ALA A 195 -13.91 -24.26 -9.60
CA ALA A 195 -12.50 -24.40 -9.26
C ALA A 195 -11.72 -25.18 -10.34
N LYS A 196 -12.31 -26.26 -10.87
CA LYS A 196 -11.74 -27.04 -11.98
C LYS A 196 -11.66 -26.20 -13.26
N ALA A 197 -12.70 -25.41 -13.57
CA ALA A 197 -12.72 -24.52 -14.72
C ALA A 197 -11.65 -23.43 -14.61
N LEU A 198 -11.48 -22.81 -13.43
CA LEU A 198 -10.40 -21.83 -13.20
C LEU A 198 -9.02 -22.47 -13.39
N TYR A 199 -8.79 -23.67 -12.86
CA TYR A 199 -7.51 -24.35 -13.02
C TYR A 199 -7.24 -24.71 -14.50
N ALA A 200 -8.26 -25.19 -15.22
CA ALA A 200 -8.15 -25.44 -16.66
C ALA A 200 -7.82 -24.16 -17.44
N TYR A 201 -8.46 -23.05 -17.09
CA TYR A 201 -8.18 -21.74 -17.69
C TYR A 201 -6.73 -21.31 -17.47
N LEU A 202 -6.22 -21.39 -16.24
CA LEU A 202 -4.83 -21.06 -15.93
C LEU A 202 -3.84 -21.96 -16.67
N LYS A 203 -4.15 -23.25 -16.85
CA LYS A 203 -3.36 -24.18 -17.65
C LYS A 203 -3.39 -23.80 -19.14
N GLY A 204 -4.52 -23.31 -19.64
CA GLY A 204 -4.65 -22.80 -21.00
C GLY A 204 -3.78 -21.57 -21.25
N LEU A 205 -3.77 -20.62 -20.31
CA LEU A 205 -2.91 -19.42 -20.38
C LEU A 205 -1.42 -19.80 -20.39
N ASP A 206 -1.00 -20.73 -19.51
CA ASP A 206 0.36 -21.25 -19.47
C ASP A 206 0.76 -21.86 -20.82
N ALA A 207 -0.13 -22.68 -21.42
CA ALA A 207 0.11 -23.29 -22.72
C ALA A 207 0.12 -22.30 -23.90
N ALA A 208 -0.47 -21.12 -23.74
CA ALA A 208 -0.53 -20.04 -24.72
C ALA A 208 0.56 -18.98 -24.50
N ASP A 209 1.49 -19.16 -23.55
CA ASP A 209 2.48 -18.18 -23.12
C ASP A 209 1.86 -16.82 -22.73
N GLN A 210 0.67 -16.84 -22.14
CA GLN A 210 -0.03 -15.65 -21.66
C GLN A 210 0.07 -15.50 -20.15
N VAL A 211 0.05 -14.26 -19.67
CA VAL A 211 0.03 -13.92 -18.24
C VAL A 211 -1.16 -13.00 -17.93
N LEU A 212 -1.71 -13.17 -16.72
CA LEU A 212 -2.70 -12.26 -16.19
C LEU A 212 -2.01 -11.15 -15.40
N PHE A 213 -2.39 -9.91 -15.67
CA PHE A 213 -2.04 -8.81 -14.78
C PHE A 213 -2.92 -8.90 -13.53
N GLY A 214 -2.26 -8.85 -12.36
CA GLY A 214 -2.91 -8.86 -11.05
C GLY A 214 -2.46 -7.69 -10.20
N HIS A 215 -3.36 -7.18 -9.35
CA HIS A 215 -3.06 -6.12 -8.41
C HIS A 215 -3.61 -6.46 -7.02
N GLN A 216 -2.74 -6.35 -6.00
CA GLN A 216 -3.13 -6.57 -4.60
C GLN A 216 -3.99 -5.39 -4.12
N ASN A 217 -5.11 -5.67 -3.48
CA ASN A 217 -6.06 -4.69 -2.96
C ASN A 217 -6.63 -3.73 -4.04
N ASP A 218 -6.67 -4.14 -5.30
CA ASP A 218 -7.06 -3.31 -6.44
C ASP A 218 -8.41 -2.61 -6.22
N THR A 219 -9.42 -3.35 -5.75
CA THR A 219 -10.78 -2.85 -5.56
C THR A 219 -11.15 -2.59 -4.09
N SER A 220 -10.27 -2.92 -3.14
CA SER A 220 -10.52 -2.76 -1.70
C SER A 220 -9.82 -1.57 -1.07
N LYS A 221 -8.82 -1.01 -1.73
CA LYS A 221 -8.01 0.12 -1.22
C LYS A 221 -7.86 1.26 -2.24
N HIS A 222 -8.84 1.48 -3.10
CA HIS A 222 -8.86 2.69 -3.91
C HIS A 222 -8.85 3.94 -3.02
N VAL A 223 -8.16 4.99 -3.47
CA VAL A 223 -7.89 6.21 -2.68
C VAL A 223 -9.14 6.83 -2.06
N SER A 224 -10.30 6.73 -2.71
CA SER A 224 -11.54 7.38 -2.29
C SER A 224 -12.67 6.42 -1.91
N THR A 225 -12.60 5.15 -2.33
CA THR A 225 -13.72 4.21 -2.16
C THR A 225 -13.22 2.79 -1.92
N ARG A 226 -14.00 2.01 -1.16
CA ARG A 226 -13.73 0.59 -0.85
C ARG A 226 -14.98 -0.22 -1.18
N ASP A 227 -15.47 -0.10 -2.42
CA ASP A 227 -16.75 -0.66 -2.81
C ASP A 227 -16.65 -1.89 -3.73
N GLY A 228 -15.44 -2.28 -4.12
CA GLY A 228 -15.21 -3.43 -4.98
C GLY A 228 -15.37 -3.13 -6.48
N VAL A 229 -15.68 -1.91 -6.85
CA VAL A 229 -15.94 -1.50 -8.24
C VAL A 229 -14.86 -0.55 -8.76
N TYR A 230 -14.40 0.36 -7.90
CA TYR A 230 -13.37 1.33 -8.26
C TYR A 230 -11.98 0.80 -7.95
N SER A 231 -11.03 1.05 -8.84
CA SER A 231 -9.63 0.70 -8.66
C SER A 231 -8.71 1.71 -9.31
N ASP A 232 -7.48 1.83 -8.77
CA ASP A 232 -6.44 2.65 -9.40
C ASP A 232 -6.08 2.10 -10.80
N THR A 233 -6.17 0.79 -11.00
CA THR A 233 -5.99 0.14 -12.30
C THR A 233 -7.08 0.58 -13.28
N LYS A 234 -8.34 0.58 -12.84
CA LYS A 234 -9.48 1.00 -13.67
C LYS A 234 -9.41 2.47 -14.07
N ASP A 235 -8.93 3.33 -13.18
CA ASP A 235 -8.73 4.76 -13.46
C ASP A 235 -7.73 5.01 -14.59
N VAL A 236 -6.73 4.12 -14.73
CA VAL A 236 -5.68 4.24 -15.75
C VAL A 236 -6.03 3.51 -17.03
N THR A 237 -6.62 2.31 -16.93
CA THR A 237 -6.80 1.40 -18.08
C THR A 237 -8.24 1.27 -18.55
N GLY A 238 -9.22 1.74 -17.75
CA GLY A 238 -10.65 1.58 -18.02
C GLY A 238 -11.24 0.26 -17.51
N SER A 239 -10.43 -0.65 -16.96
CA SER A 239 -10.89 -1.92 -16.35
C SER A 239 -10.13 -2.23 -15.07
N ILE A 240 -10.74 -3.00 -14.17
CA ILE A 240 -10.01 -3.56 -13.02
C ILE A 240 -8.98 -4.59 -13.50
N SER A 241 -8.03 -4.96 -12.64
CA SER A 241 -7.07 -6.02 -12.96
C SER A 241 -7.77 -7.37 -13.17
N GLY A 242 -7.22 -8.21 -14.06
CA GLY A 242 -7.76 -9.54 -14.33
C GLY A 242 -7.63 -10.51 -13.15
N LEU A 243 -6.76 -10.20 -12.18
CA LEU A 243 -6.59 -10.92 -10.93
C LEU A 243 -6.56 -9.92 -9.78
N VAL A 244 -7.56 -9.97 -8.91
CA VAL A 244 -7.69 -9.08 -7.75
C VAL A 244 -7.26 -9.81 -6.50
N GLY A 245 -6.21 -9.28 -5.84
CA GLY A 245 -5.72 -9.78 -4.57
C GLY A 245 -6.42 -9.12 -3.39
N ILE A 246 -6.74 -9.94 -2.38
CA ILE A 246 -7.17 -9.49 -1.05
C ILE A 246 -6.30 -10.19 -0.01
N ASP A 247 -6.11 -9.58 1.15
CA ASP A 247 -5.38 -10.19 2.27
C ASP A 247 -6.32 -10.53 3.42
N SER A 248 -5.93 -11.50 4.23
CA SER A 248 -6.68 -11.87 5.43
C SER A 248 -6.79 -10.74 6.46
N LEU A 249 -5.93 -9.72 6.40
CA LEU A 249 -6.07 -8.49 7.20
C LEU A 249 -7.33 -7.70 6.84
N ALA A 250 -7.85 -7.84 5.64
CA ALA A 250 -9.16 -7.30 5.29
C ALA A 250 -10.27 -8.06 6.00
N LEU A 251 -10.14 -9.39 6.13
CA LEU A 251 -11.13 -10.24 6.82
C LEU A 251 -11.18 -10.00 8.33
N THR A 252 -10.07 -9.61 8.94
CA THR A 252 -10.03 -9.23 10.37
C THR A 252 -10.42 -7.77 10.61
N GLY A 253 -10.66 -7.00 9.55
CA GLY A 253 -11.10 -5.61 9.59
C GLY A 253 -10.01 -4.56 9.55
N VAL A 254 -8.76 -4.93 9.85
CA VAL A 254 -7.62 -3.99 9.96
C VAL A 254 -7.41 -3.20 8.67
N GLU A 255 -7.42 -3.87 7.52
CA GLU A 255 -7.22 -3.19 6.23
C GLU A 255 -8.45 -2.38 5.78
N LEU A 256 -9.64 -2.76 6.21
CA LEU A 256 -10.88 -2.07 5.84
C LEU A 256 -11.27 -0.97 6.84
N GLY A 257 -10.63 -0.92 8.01
CA GLY A 257 -11.01 -0.02 9.10
C GLY A 257 -12.38 -0.38 9.67
N ILE A 258 -12.67 -1.66 9.84
CA ILE A 258 -13.91 -2.23 10.38
C ILE A 258 -13.56 -2.97 11.66
N ASP A 259 -14.12 -2.55 12.78
CA ASP A 259 -13.78 -3.11 14.11
C ASP A 259 -14.38 -4.51 14.35
N ASN A 260 -15.45 -4.86 13.65
CA ASN A 260 -16.13 -6.14 13.82
C ASN A 260 -15.71 -7.13 12.73
N VAL A 261 -15.20 -8.29 13.12
CA VAL A 261 -14.71 -9.31 12.18
C VAL A 261 -15.80 -9.86 11.24
N ASP A 262 -17.02 -10.09 11.75
CA ASP A 262 -18.10 -10.61 10.91
C ASP A 262 -18.54 -9.58 9.86
N ASP A 263 -18.58 -8.29 10.20
CA ASP A 263 -18.85 -7.21 9.27
C ASP A 263 -17.70 -7.06 8.24
N ALA A 264 -16.46 -7.23 8.68
CA ALA A 264 -15.29 -7.20 7.81
C ALA A 264 -15.28 -8.36 6.79
N VAL A 265 -15.60 -9.56 7.24
CA VAL A 265 -15.76 -10.73 6.37
C VAL A 265 -16.88 -10.48 5.36
N GLN A 266 -18.04 -9.99 5.82
CA GLN A 266 -19.17 -9.70 4.93
C GLN A 266 -18.81 -8.63 3.89
N LYS A 267 -18.12 -7.56 4.31
CA LYS A 267 -17.65 -6.51 3.39
C LYS A 267 -16.65 -7.03 2.38
N SER A 268 -15.72 -7.89 2.80
CA SER A 268 -14.75 -8.52 1.91
C SER A 268 -15.42 -9.43 0.88
N ILE A 269 -16.47 -10.17 1.27
CA ILE A 269 -17.30 -10.97 0.36
C ILE A 269 -17.98 -10.08 -0.68
N GLU A 270 -18.58 -8.97 -0.27
CA GLU A 270 -19.22 -7.99 -1.18
C GLU A 270 -18.25 -7.45 -2.21
N ILE A 271 -17.07 -6.97 -1.76
CA ILE A 271 -16.01 -6.43 -2.61
C ILE A 271 -15.54 -7.50 -3.62
N SER A 272 -15.28 -8.73 -3.16
CA SER A 272 -14.80 -9.80 -4.02
C SER A 272 -15.85 -10.25 -5.04
N LYS A 273 -17.13 -10.31 -4.64
CA LYS A 273 -18.23 -10.62 -5.57
C LYS A 273 -18.41 -9.55 -6.63
N ALA A 274 -18.25 -8.26 -6.26
CA ALA A 274 -18.32 -7.17 -7.21
C ALA A 274 -17.17 -7.25 -8.22
N ALA A 275 -15.94 -7.51 -7.77
CA ALA A 275 -14.79 -7.69 -8.66
C ALA A 275 -14.94 -8.90 -9.58
N ALA A 276 -15.43 -10.04 -9.05
CA ALA A 276 -15.69 -11.23 -9.84
C ALA A 276 -16.80 -11.02 -10.89
N ALA A 277 -17.81 -10.21 -10.59
CA ALA A 277 -18.85 -9.83 -11.54
C ALA A 277 -18.31 -9.00 -12.71
N GLU A 278 -17.22 -8.25 -12.52
CA GLU A 278 -16.48 -7.56 -13.58
C GLU A 278 -15.50 -8.50 -14.33
N GLY A 279 -15.41 -9.78 -13.94
CA GLY A 279 -14.59 -10.78 -14.60
C GLY A 279 -13.26 -11.10 -13.93
N ALA A 280 -12.96 -10.49 -12.78
CA ALA A 280 -11.70 -10.74 -12.09
C ALA A 280 -11.65 -12.13 -11.41
N ILE A 281 -10.47 -12.73 -11.43
CA ILE A 281 -10.13 -13.87 -10.59
C ILE A 281 -9.75 -13.36 -9.20
N ILE A 282 -10.23 -14.01 -8.14
CA ILE A 282 -9.95 -13.62 -6.77
C ILE A 282 -8.80 -14.46 -6.21
N THR A 283 -7.81 -13.79 -5.61
CA THR A 283 -6.73 -14.44 -4.85
C THR A 283 -6.68 -13.91 -3.44
N LEU A 284 -6.48 -14.79 -2.46
CA LEU A 284 -6.37 -14.48 -1.04
C LEU A 284 -4.98 -14.82 -0.52
N SER A 285 -4.23 -13.81 -0.09
CA SER A 285 -3.01 -13.97 0.71
C SER A 285 -3.31 -13.87 2.20
N THR A 286 -2.35 -14.24 3.04
CA THR A 286 -2.55 -14.20 4.48
C THR A 286 -1.34 -13.63 5.21
N HIS A 287 -1.50 -12.49 5.88
CA HIS A 287 -0.58 -11.98 6.88
C HIS A 287 -1.08 -12.36 8.28
N MET A 288 -1.03 -13.64 8.58
CA MET A 288 -1.49 -14.16 9.86
C MET A 288 -0.58 -13.68 11.01
N PRO A 289 -1.14 -13.12 12.10
CA PRO A 289 -0.35 -12.75 13.26
C PRO A 289 0.33 -13.97 13.86
N ASN A 290 1.46 -13.78 14.54
CA ASN A 290 2.00 -14.83 15.41
C ASN A 290 0.94 -15.18 16.46
N MET A 291 0.53 -16.44 16.53
CA MET A 291 -0.60 -16.88 17.35
C MET A 291 -0.32 -16.81 18.86
N SER A 292 0.90 -16.48 19.26
CA SER A 292 1.25 -16.17 20.64
C SER A 292 1.06 -14.71 21.04
N ASN A 293 0.72 -13.84 20.07
CA ASN A 293 0.69 -12.40 20.29
C ASN A 293 -0.43 -12.00 21.27
N GLU A 294 -0.11 -11.06 22.17
CA GLU A 294 -1.03 -10.61 23.22
C GLU A 294 -2.21 -9.75 22.70
N LYS A 295 -2.10 -9.21 21.48
CA LYS A 295 -3.20 -8.52 20.82
C LYS A 295 -4.33 -9.47 20.37
N ILE A 296 -4.09 -10.77 20.36
CA ILE A 296 -5.13 -11.77 20.10
C ILE A 296 -5.95 -11.94 21.38
N ILE A 297 -7.17 -11.42 21.35
CA ILE A 297 -8.03 -11.36 22.55
C ILE A 297 -8.89 -12.61 22.60
N ALA A 298 -8.86 -13.34 23.72
CA ALA A 298 -9.74 -14.47 23.95
C ALA A 298 -11.17 -13.99 24.21
N THR A 299 -12.13 -14.58 23.48
CA THR A 299 -13.58 -14.29 23.53
C THR A 299 -14.37 -15.58 23.76
N PRO A 300 -14.21 -16.26 24.92
CA PRO A 300 -14.67 -17.63 25.14
C PRO A 300 -16.20 -17.78 25.02
N ASP A 301 -16.96 -16.72 25.27
CA ASP A 301 -18.43 -16.72 25.23
C ASP A 301 -18.98 -16.27 23.86
N ALA A 302 -18.13 -15.83 22.94
CA ALA A 302 -18.51 -15.46 21.59
C ALA A 302 -18.51 -16.68 20.64
N ALA A 303 -19.14 -16.54 19.49
CA ALA A 303 -19.11 -17.54 18.42
C ALA A 303 -17.69 -17.84 17.96
N ARG A 304 -16.89 -16.78 17.74
CA ARG A 304 -15.44 -16.88 17.53
C ARG A 304 -14.74 -16.84 18.87
N LYS A 305 -13.82 -17.75 19.10
CA LYS A 305 -13.12 -17.90 20.39
C LYS A 305 -11.98 -16.90 20.59
N TYR A 306 -11.54 -16.28 19.50
CA TYR A 306 -10.46 -15.29 19.50
C TYR A 306 -10.77 -14.15 18.53
N ASP A 307 -10.44 -12.93 18.93
CA ASP A 307 -10.55 -11.70 18.15
C ASP A 307 -9.15 -11.27 17.67
N PHE A 308 -9.01 -10.98 16.39
CA PHE A 308 -7.76 -10.59 15.71
C PHE A 308 -7.81 -9.14 15.19
N SER A 309 -8.86 -8.38 15.49
CA SER A 309 -9.07 -7.02 14.96
C SER A 309 -7.98 -6.02 15.34
N GLN A 310 -7.19 -6.33 16.37
CA GLN A 310 -6.07 -5.51 16.82
C GLN A 310 -4.70 -5.94 16.25
N CYS A 311 -4.67 -6.98 15.41
CA CYS A 311 -3.44 -7.53 14.85
C CYS A 311 -3.26 -7.04 13.42
N ASP A 312 -2.28 -6.18 13.21
CA ASP A 312 -1.91 -5.70 11.89
C ASP A 312 -0.75 -6.54 11.26
N PHE A 313 -0.20 -6.04 10.18
CA PHE A 313 0.91 -6.67 9.47
C PHE A 313 2.15 -6.91 10.34
N SER A 314 2.38 -6.10 11.39
CA SER A 314 3.56 -6.22 12.26
C SER A 314 3.58 -7.52 13.04
N GLU A 315 2.43 -8.03 13.44
CA GLU A 315 2.32 -9.26 14.22
C GLU A 315 2.68 -10.51 13.42
N ALA A 316 2.57 -10.46 12.09
CA ALA A 316 3.06 -11.54 11.21
C ALA A 316 4.59 -11.63 11.20
N LYS A 317 5.29 -10.53 11.52
CA LYS A 317 6.75 -10.43 11.62
C LYS A 317 7.29 -10.78 12.99
N ASP A 318 6.46 -11.08 13.96
CA ASP A 318 6.90 -11.56 15.26
C ASP A 318 7.47 -12.98 15.13
N LEU A 319 8.80 -13.09 15.25
CA LEU A 319 9.53 -14.35 15.13
C LEU A 319 9.72 -15.04 16.49
N SER A 320 9.10 -14.52 17.55
CA SER A 320 9.17 -15.12 18.88
C SER A 320 8.46 -16.46 18.92
N ASN A 321 8.90 -17.32 19.83
CA ASN A 321 8.37 -18.66 20.03
C ASN A 321 8.51 -19.57 18.78
N ASN A 322 8.18 -20.83 18.91
CA ASN A 322 8.11 -21.77 17.78
C ASN A 322 6.67 -21.84 17.23
N CYS A 323 6.15 -20.67 16.79
CA CYS A 323 4.76 -20.54 16.40
C CYS A 323 4.33 -21.59 15.38
N SER A 324 5.16 -21.85 14.36
CA SER A 324 4.88 -22.82 13.30
C SER A 324 4.60 -24.24 13.81
N ALA A 325 5.33 -24.71 14.81
CA ALA A 325 5.08 -26.02 15.41
C ALA A 325 3.90 -25.96 16.40
N GLU A 326 3.75 -24.84 17.11
CA GLU A 326 2.74 -24.69 18.16
C GLU A 326 1.32 -24.44 17.62
N VAL A 327 1.15 -24.13 16.33
CA VAL A 327 -0.17 -24.05 15.68
C VAL A 327 -0.68 -25.38 15.15
N LEU A 328 0.20 -26.40 15.05
CA LEU A 328 -0.18 -27.72 14.59
C LEU A 328 -1.11 -28.44 15.59
N PRO A 329 -1.82 -29.49 15.19
CA PRO A 329 -2.70 -30.25 16.11
C PRO A 329 -2.00 -30.67 17.39
N GLY A 330 -2.56 -30.27 18.54
CA GLY A 330 -1.98 -30.50 19.88
C GLY A 330 -0.99 -29.45 20.36
N GLY A 331 -0.62 -28.48 19.52
CA GLY A 331 0.23 -27.36 19.90
C GLY A 331 -0.54 -26.32 20.73
N LYS A 332 0.22 -25.48 21.41
CA LYS A 332 -0.31 -24.49 22.37
C LYS A 332 -1.22 -23.44 21.73
N TYR A 333 -0.95 -23.06 20.50
CA TYR A 333 -1.67 -22.00 19.77
C TYR A 333 -2.59 -22.54 18.68
N ASN A 334 -2.85 -23.85 18.67
CA ASN A 334 -3.72 -24.47 17.67
C ASN A 334 -5.15 -23.89 17.68
N ALA A 335 -5.69 -23.57 18.86
CA ALA A 335 -7.05 -23.03 18.98
C ALA A 335 -7.16 -21.61 18.36
N GLN A 336 -6.16 -20.76 18.54
CA GLN A 336 -6.10 -19.44 17.90
C GLN A 336 -6.02 -19.59 16.38
N PHE A 337 -5.12 -20.44 15.92
CA PHE A 337 -4.92 -20.69 14.50
C PHE A 337 -6.19 -21.27 13.85
N THR A 338 -6.87 -22.23 14.49
CA THR A 338 -8.14 -22.77 13.99
C THR A 338 -9.20 -21.65 13.86
N THR A 339 -9.35 -20.78 14.88
CA THR A 339 -10.28 -19.66 14.79
C THR A 339 -9.93 -18.71 13.64
N TYR A 340 -8.65 -18.49 13.37
CA TYR A 340 -8.24 -17.68 12.23
C TYR A 340 -8.59 -18.34 10.90
N LEU A 341 -8.39 -19.66 10.78
CA LEU A 341 -8.78 -20.42 9.59
C LEU A 341 -10.30 -20.44 9.40
N ASP A 342 -11.08 -20.45 10.47
CA ASP A 342 -12.54 -20.35 10.40
C ASP A 342 -12.99 -19.01 9.76
N ILE A 343 -12.31 -17.91 10.06
CA ILE A 343 -12.57 -16.59 9.42
C ILE A 343 -12.33 -16.69 7.91
N ILE A 344 -11.23 -17.33 7.49
CA ILE A 344 -10.91 -17.52 6.08
C ILE A 344 -11.95 -18.44 5.41
N ALA A 345 -12.36 -19.50 6.10
CA ALA A 345 -13.37 -20.44 5.60
C ALA A 345 -14.75 -19.76 5.44
N ASP A 346 -15.15 -18.91 6.38
CA ASP A 346 -16.40 -18.16 6.27
C ASP A 346 -16.39 -17.21 5.07
N TYR A 347 -15.28 -16.52 4.83
CA TYR A 347 -15.11 -15.73 3.62
C TYR A 347 -15.25 -16.57 2.35
N ALA A 348 -14.50 -17.68 2.25
CA ALA A 348 -14.52 -18.55 1.08
C ALA A 348 -15.92 -19.13 0.83
N ASN A 349 -16.58 -19.61 1.88
CA ASN A 349 -17.96 -20.12 1.81
C ASN A 349 -18.96 -19.02 1.39
N GLY A 350 -18.75 -17.80 1.88
CA GLY A 350 -19.58 -16.64 1.55
C GLY A 350 -19.50 -16.23 0.08
N LEU A 351 -18.42 -16.57 -0.62
CA LEU A 351 -18.28 -16.32 -2.06
C LEU A 351 -19.15 -17.26 -2.92
N GLY A 352 -19.58 -18.41 -2.38
CA GLY A 352 -20.38 -19.40 -3.11
C GLY A 352 -19.56 -20.09 -4.19
N ASP A 353 -20.02 -20.05 -5.45
CA ASP A 353 -19.36 -20.73 -6.56
C ASP A 353 -18.15 -19.96 -7.15
N ILE A 354 -17.80 -18.79 -6.62
CA ILE A 354 -16.63 -18.04 -7.07
C ILE A 354 -15.37 -18.72 -6.52
N PRO A 355 -14.49 -19.26 -7.39
CA PRO A 355 -13.28 -19.93 -6.95
C PRO A 355 -12.25 -18.91 -6.48
N VAL A 356 -11.44 -19.30 -5.49
CA VAL A 356 -10.38 -18.48 -4.90
C VAL A 356 -9.03 -19.15 -5.04
N LEU A 357 -8.03 -18.41 -5.50
CA LEU A 357 -6.62 -18.82 -5.42
C LEU A 357 -6.10 -18.52 -4.02
N PHE A 358 -6.16 -19.49 -3.13
CA PHE A 358 -5.69 -19.34 -1.76
C PHE A 358 -4.16 -19.48 -1.67
N ARG A 359 -3.49 -18.49 -1.11
CA ARG A 359 -2.04 -18.37 -1.00
C ARG A 359 -1.61 -18.23 0.48
N PRO A 360 -1.78 -19.27 1.31
CA PRO A 360 -1.30 -19.24 2.68
C PRO A 360 0.22 -19.28 2.71
N PHE A 361 0.82 -18.77 3.80
CA PHE A 361 2.26 -18.86 4.07
C PHE A 361 3.16 -18.39 2.92
N HIS A 362 2.73 -17.32 2.22
CA HIS A 362 3.50 -16.73 1.12
C HIS A 362 4.85 -16.18 1.61
N GLU A 363 5.79 -15.92 0.70
CA GLU A 363 7.13 -15.41 1.00
C GLU A 363 7.92 -16.28 2.01
N ASN A 364 7.65 -17.57 2.03
CA ASN A 364 8.23 -18.52 2.99
C ASN A 364 9.75 -18.68 2.90
N THR A 365 10.36 -18.30 1.78
CA THR A 365 11.82 -18.27 1.60
C THR A 365 12.48 -17.09 2.32
N GLY A 366 11.71 -16.08 2.74
CA GLY A 366 12.15 -14.95 3.54
C GLY A 366 12.31 -15.28 5.02
N GLY A 367 12.98 -14.39 5.73
CA GLY A 367 13.22 -14.51 7.17
C GLY A 367 12.33 -13.60 8.03
N TRP A 368 11.30 -12.99 7.47
CA TRP A 368 10.53 -11.94 8.13
C TRP A 368 9.18 -12.37 8.70
N PHE A 369 8.65 -13.52 8.34
CA PHE A 369 7.40 -14.06 8.87
C PHE A 369 7.63 -15.29 9.74
N TRP A 370 6.76 -15.53 10.73
CA TRP A 370 6.89 -16.64 11.67
C TRP A 370 6.83 -18.04 11.00
N TRP A 371 6.27 -18.12 9.79
CA TRP A 371 6.25 -19.35 8.95
C TRP A 371 7.42 -19.42 7.95
N GLY A 372 8.32 -18.44 7.97
CA GLY A 372 9.40 -18.31 6.99
C GLY A 372 10.64 -19.17 7.32
N ALA A 373 11.58 -19.19 6.39
CA ALA A 373 12.78 -20.04 6.44
C ALA A 373 13.71 -19.77 7.66
N ALA A 374 13.59 -18.61 8.30
CA ALA A 374 14.37 -18.30 9.50
C ALA A 374 13.87 -19.00 10.77
N THR A 375 12.60 -19.40 10.81
CA THR A 375 11.92 -19.89 12.03
C THR A 375 11.28 -21.25 11.86
N THR A 376 11.12 -21.73 10.63
CA THR A 376 10.34 -22.94 10.32
C THR A 376 11.19 -23.90 9.51
N ASP A 377 11.37 -25.13 9.98
CA ASP A 377 11.97 -26.20 9.18
C ASP A 377 11.00 -26.72 8.11
N LYS A 378 11.54 -27.47 7.14
CA LYS A 378 10.75 -27.90 5.99
C LYS A 378 9.65 -28.94 6.34
N GLU A 379 9.86 -29.76 7.35
CA GLU A 379 8.90 -30.76 7.82
C GLU A 379 7.71 -30.06 8.48
N THR A 380 7.98 -29.12 9.39
CA THR A 380 6.97 -28.28 10.05
C THR A 380 6.22 -27.43 9.01
N TYR A 381 6.93 -26.79 8.06
CA TYR A 381 6.29 -26.01 7.00
C TYR A 381 5.34 -26.85 6.15
N ARG A 382 5.73 -28.06 5.79
CA ARG A 382 4.83 -28.98 5.04
C ARG A 382 3.62 -29.40 5.85
N ALA A 383 3.78 -29.60 7.16
CA ALA A 383 2.67 -29.95 8.04
C ALA A 383 1.63 -28.82 8.19
N LEU A 384 2.01 -27.57 7.99
CA LEU A 384 1.08 -26.43 7.99
C LEU A 384 0.03 -26.51 6.86
N PHE A 385 0.30 -27.27 5.77
CA PHE A 385 -0.61 -27.47 4.65
C PHE A 385 -1.48 -28.75 4.78
N GLN A 386 -1.36 -29.51 5.85
CA GLN A 386 -2.10 -30.76 6.10
C GLN A 386 -3.21 -30.57 7.12
#